data_4791a0519522b58777ebcfdeec60670d
#
_entry.id   4791a0519522b58777ebcfdeec60670d
#
_cell.length_a   1.000
_cell.length_b   1.000
_cell.length_c   1.000
_cell.angle_alpha   90.00
_cell.angle_beta   90.00
_cell.angle_gamma   90.00
#
_symmetry.space_group_name_H-M   'P 1'
#
loop_
_entity.id
_entity.type
_entity.pdbx_description
1 polymer ?
#
loop_
_entity_poly.entity_id
_entity_poly.type
_entity_poly.pdbx_seq_one_letter_code
_entity_poly.pdbx_strand_id
1 'polypeptide(L)'
;METSTEKECTSITLDNGENLPTLQQYLDKAKGLKTRLILELKAHKTPERETLAVEQIVKMVKDMGLEERTEYITFSRHATKEFIRLAPKGTPVYYLEGDLNPQELKDMGCAGPDYHFSVFKKHPEWIKECHDLDMKVNAWTVNDAKDMERLISQGVDFITTNEPVLLQEILKKK
;
A
#
# COMPACT_ATOMS: atom_id res chain seq x y z
N MET A 1 -11.66 -7.29 15.02
CA MET A 1 -11.44 -5.83 15.21
C MET A 1 -12.61 -4.95 14.75
N GLU A 2 -13.32 -5.26 13.69
CA GLU A 2 -14.47 -4.42 13.23
C GLU A 2 -15.59 -4.20 14.23
N THR A 3 -15.76 -5.09 15.20
CA THR A 3 -16.77 -5.02 16.26
C THR A 3 -16.19 -4.58 17.61
N SER A 4 -14.88 -4.32 17.67
CA SER A 4 -14.19 -3.91 18.88
C SER A 4 -14.11 -2.39 18.99
N THR A 5 -14.13 -1.87 20.19
CA THR A 5 -13.88 -0.45 20.48
C THR A 5 -12.40 -0.14 20.38
N GLU A 6 -12.06 1.14 20.21
CA GLU A 6 -10.66 1.62 20.24
C GLU A 6 -9.95 1.17 21.52
N LYS A 7 -10.61 1.30 22.69
CA LYS A 7 -10.07 0.89 23.98
C LYS A 7 -9.72 -0.60 24.02
N GLU A 8 -10.59 -1.45 23.48
CA GLU A 8 -10.33 -2.90 23.40
C GLU A 8 -9.16 -3.20 22.49
N CYS A 9 -9.09 -2.54 21.33
CA CYS A 9 -7.97 -2.73 20.40
C CYS A 9 -6.63 -2.26 20.99
N THR A 10 -6.60 -1.08 21.59
CA THR A 10 -5.34 -0.50 22.14
C THR A 10 -4.91 -1.16 23.45
N SER A 11 -5.74 -2.02 24.08
CA SER A 11 -5.34 -2.85 25.21
C SER A 11 -4.62 -4.14 24.80
N ILE A 12 -4.56 -4.46 23.49
CA ILE A 12 -3.84 -5.64 22.98
C ILE A 12 -2.34 -5.37 23.09
N THR A 13 -1.66 -6.26 23.79
CA THR A 13 -0.18 -6.25 23.85
C THR A 13 0.37 -7.11 22.72
N LEU A 14 1.30 -6.56 21.95
CA LEU A 14 1.99 -7.22 20.85
C LEU A 14 3.15 -8.10 21.38
N ASP A 15 3.68 -8.98 20.55
CA ASP A 15 4.77 -9.90 20.93
C ASP A 15 6.06 -9.19 21.42
N ASN A 16 6.26 -7.95 20.99
CA ASN A 16 7.36 -7.09 21.43
C ASN A 16 7.10 -6.36 22.75
N GLY A 17 5.95 -6.60 23.40
CA GLY A 17 5.55 -5.98 24.67
C GLY A 17 4.92 -4.59 24.55
N GLU A 18 4.79 -4.03 23.35
CA GLU A 18 4.09 -2.76 23.11
C GLU A 18 2.58 -2.98 22.92
N ASN A 19 1.80 -1.96 23.20
CA ASN A 19 0.37 -1.99 22.89
C ASN A 19 0.11 -1.65 21.41
N LEU A 20 -0.99 -2.19 20.86
CA LEU A 20 -1.42 -1.84 19.52
C LEU A 20 -1.71 -0.32 19.44
N PRO A 21 -0.99 0.45 18.61
CA PRO A 21 -1.17 1.88 18.54
C PRO A 21 -2.44 2.26 17.77
N THR A 22 -2.99 3.44 18.05
CA THR A 22 -3.94 4.09 17.15
C THR A 22 -3.24 4.60 15.90
N LEU A 23 -4.00 4.86 14.83
CA LEU A 23 -3.46 5.50 13.63
C LEU A 23 -2.83 6.88 13.96
N GLN A 24 -3.47 7.66 14.84
CA GLN A 24 -2.93 8.94 15.30
C GLN A 24 -1.53 8.79 15.91
N GLN A 25 -1.37 7.85 16.83
CA GLN A 25 -0.08 7.58 17.49
C GLN A 25 0.99 7.13 16.48
N TYR A 26 0.59 6.30 15.51
CA TYR A 26 1.48 5.85 14.45
C TYR A 26 1.96 7.00 13.56
N LEU A 27 1.03 7.87 13.13
CA LEU A 27 1.33 9.04 12.32
C LEU A 27 2.16 10.08 13.08
N ASP A 28 1.94 10.25 14.40
CA ASP A 28 2.77 11.15 15.24
C ASP A 28 4.23 10.70 15.26
N LYS A 29 4.49 9.41 15.34
CA LYS A 29 5.85 8.86 15.20
C LYS A 29 6.43 9.11 13.81
N ALA A 30 5.63 8.96 12.79
CA ALA A 30 6.04 9.13 11.40
C ALA A 30 6.42 10.58 11.05
N LYS A 31 5.88 11.59 11.75
CA LYS A 31 6.20 13.02 11.51
C LYS A 31 7.70 13.30 11.53
N GLY A 32 8.42 12.67 12.45
CA GLY A 32 9.88 12.85 12.61
C GLY A 32 10.73 12.12 11.58
N LEU A 33 10.12 11.26 10.75
CA LEU A 33 10.83 10.45 9.77
C LEU A 33 10.76 11.09 8.38
N LYS A 34 11.74 10.78 7.53
CA LYS A 34 11.78 11.23 6.12
C LYS A 34 11.22 10.21 5.14
N THR A 35 10.80 9.05 5.64
CA THR A 35 10.27 7.95 4.83
C THR A 35 8.89 8.29 4.28
N ARG A 36 8.58 7.75 3.11
CA ARG A 36 7.23 7.73 2.57
C ARG A 36 6.37 6.76 3.38
N LEU A 37 5.10 7.09 3.56
CA LEU A 37 4.14 6.28 4.30
C LEU A 37 3.23 5.55 3.31
N ILE A 38 3.12 4.25 3.47
CA ILE A 38 2.18 3.40 2.72
C ILE A 38 1.11 2.95 3.70
N LEU A 39 -0.09 3.55 3.60
CA LEU A 39 -1.21 3.26 4.48
C LEU A 39 -2.15 2.23 3.84
N GLU A 40 -2.28 1.08 4.47
CA GLU A 40 -3.23 0.05 4.04
C GLU A 40 -4.54 0.15 4.81
N LEU A 41 -5.65 0.29 4.08
CA LEU A 41 -6.98 0.07 4.61
C LEU A 41 -7.42 -1.37 4.31
N LYS A 42 -7.58 -2.18 5.34
CA LYS A 42 -8.19 -3.50 5.20
C LYS A 42 -9.66 -3.40 4.80
N ALA A 43 -10.13 -4.28 3.93
CA ALA A 43 -11.52 -4.31 3.51
C ALA A 43 -12.46 -4.45 4.72
N HIS A 44 -13.54 -3.69 4.72
CA HIS A 44 -14.60 -3.73 5.73
C HIS A 44 -15.82 -4.49 5.18
N LYS A 45 -16.76 -4.82 6.11
CA LYS A 45 -17.95 -5.60 5.75
C LYS A 45 -18.93 -4.87 4.83
N THR A 46 -18.93 -3.53 4.86
CA THR A 46 -19.85 -2.74 4.04
C THR A 46 -19.13 -1.55 3.40
N PRO A 47 -19.55 -1.14 2.20
CA PRO A 47 -19.02 0.04 1.53
C PRO A 47 -19.12 1.32 2.35
N GLU A 48 -20.23 1.49 3.12
CA GLU A 48 -20.45 2.69 3.94
C GLU A 48 -19.37 2.81 5.03
N ARG A 49 -18.97 1.68 5.63
CA ARG A 49 -17.89 1.66 6.63
C ARG A 49 -16.53 1.95 5.99
N GLU A 50 -16.28 1.47 4.78
CA GLU A 50 -15.07 1.79 4.03
C GLU A 50 -15.02 3.28 3.72
N THR A 51 -16.11 3.88 3.23
CA THR A 51 -16.18 5.33 2.98
C THR A 51 -15.86 6.12 4.23
N LEU A 52 -16.50 5.81 5.37
CA LEU A 52 -16.23 6.49 6.65
C LEU A 52 -14.77 6.33 7.09
N ALA A 53 -14.19 5.14 6.94
CA ALA A 53 -12.79 4.90 7.29
C ALA A 53 -11.85 5.71 6.38
N VAL A 54 -12.09 5.75 5.08
CA VAL A 54 -11.31 6.56 4.12
C VAL A 54 -11.39 8.05 4.46
N GLU A 55 -12.60 8.58 4.74
CA GLU A 55 -12.79 9.98 5.15
C GLU A 55 -11.95 10.33 6.38
N GLN A 56 -12.00 9.48 7.41
CA GLN A 56 -11.25 9.69 8.65
C GLN A 56 -9.73 9.62 8.43
N ILE A 57 -9.26 8.64 7.65
CA ILE A 57 -7.84 8.48 7.33
C ILE A 57 -7.32 9.68 6.56
N VAL A 58 -7.99 10.07 5.47
CA VAL A 58 -7.58 11.20 4.63
C VAL A 58 -7.57 12.50 5.45
N LYS A 59 -8.61 12.72 6.25
CA LYS A 59 -8.68 13.88 7.15
C LYS A 59 -7.53 13.89 8.15
N MET A 60 -7.24 12.76 8.80
CA MET A 60 -6.18 12.67 9.80
C MET A 60 -4.80 12.94 9.19
N VAL A 61 -4.50 12.33 8.04
CA VAL A 61 -3.26 12.56 7.29
C VAL A 61 -3.09 14.04 6.93
N LYS A 62 -4.18 14.69 6.50
CA LYS A 62 -4.22 16.13 6.19
C LYS A 62 -3.97 16.99 7.42
N ASP A 63 -4.71 16.75 8.51
CA ASP A 63 -4.58 17.52 9.75
C ASP A 63 -3.15 17.43 10.33
N MET A 64 -2.42 16.38 9.97
CA MET A 64 -1.04 16.15 10.39
C MET A 64 0.02 16.67 9.41
N GLY A 65 -0.38 17.17 8.23
CA GLY A 65 0.52 17.68 7.19
C GLY A 65 1.39 16.59 6.58
N LEU A 66 0.85 15.38 6.41
CA LEU A 66 1.57 14.20 5.90
C LEU A 66 1.17 13.81 4.47
N GLU A 67 0.30 14.60 3.80
CA GLU A 67 -0.32 14.25 2.53
C GLU A 67 0.70 13.99 1.41
N GLU A 68 1.73 14.85 1.29
CA GLU A 68 2.70 14.79 0.20
C GLU A 68 3.61 13.55 0.25
N ARG A 69 3.61 12.83 1.36
CA ARG A 69 4.43 11.63 1.53
C ARG A 69 3.65 10.40 1.99
N THR A 70 2.33 10.44 1.84
CA THR A 70 1.44 9.32 2.13
C THR A 70 0.84 8.79 0.83
N GLU A 71 0.89 7.48 0.66
CA GLU A 71 0.24 6.72 -0.40
C GLU A 71 -0.74 5.74 0.23
N TYR A 72 -1.78 5.35 -0.50
CA TYR A 72 -2.82 4.47 0.01
C TYR A 72 -2.87 3.17 -0.77
N ILE A 73 -3.07 2.07 -0.05
CA ILE A 73 -3.23 0.74 -0.62
C ILE A 73 -4.43 0.03 0.01
N THR A 74 -5.15 -0.78 -0.77
CA THR A 74 -6.28 -1.56 -0.27
C THR A 74 -6.66 -2.69 -1.22
N PHE A 75 -7.24 -3.77 -0.67
CA PHE A 75 -7.85 -4.87 -1.44
C PHE A 75 -9.27 -4.55 -1.93
N SER A 76 -9.92 -3.52 -1.39
CA SER A 76 -11.28 -3.15 -1.76
C SER A 76 -11.32 -2.22 -2.97
N ARG A 77 -12.03 -2.60 -4.03
CA ARG A 77 -12.31 -1.72 -5.18
C ARG A 77 -13.09 -0.47 -4.77
N HIS A 78 -13.99 -0.60 -3.78
CA HIS A 78 -14.75 0.54 -3.29
C HIS A 78 -13.84 1.52 -2.56
N ALA A 79 -13.05 1.04 -1.59
CA ALA A 79 -12.11 1.90 -0.85
C ALA A 79 -11.05 2.54 -1.77
N THR A 80 -10.57 1.83 -2.82
CA THR A 80 -9.67 2.40 -3.83
C THR A 80 -10.30 3.63 -4.49
N LYS A 81 -11.54 3.51 -4.97
CA LYS A 81 -12.25 4.63 -5.59
C LYS A 81 -12.50 5.79 -4.61
N GLU A 82 -12.80 5.48 -3.36
CA GLU A 82 -13.00 6.49 -2.32
C GLU A 82 -11.69 7.23 -1.98
N PHE A 83 -10.56 6.53 -1.88
CA PHE A 83 -9.26 7.21 -1.72
C PHE A 83 -8.94 8.11 -2.91
N ILE A 84 -9.14 7.65 -4.15
CA ILE A 84 -8.92 8.45 -5.37
C ILE A 84 -9.83 9.70 -5.38
N ARG A 85 -11.05 9.58 -4.89
CA ARG A 85 -12.03 10.67 -4.83
C ARG A 85 -11.72 11.69 -3.74
N LEU A 86 -11.24 11.26 -2.57
CA LEU A 86 -11.15 12.06 -1.35
C LEU A 86 -9.75 12.58 -1.03
N ALA A 87 -8.71 11.85 -1.41
CA ALA A 87 -7.34 12.30 -1.21
C ALA A 87 -7.00 13.48 -2.13
N PRO A 88 -5.98 14.29 -1.81
CA PRO A 88 -5.52 15.36 -2.68
C PRO A 88 -5.21 14.83 -4.09
N LYS A 89 -5.51 15.65 -5.10
CA LYS A 89 -5.27 15.27 -6.50
C LYS A 89 -3.80 14.89 -6.72
N GLY A 90 -3.58 13.71 -7.28
CA GLY A 90 -2.23 13.19 -7.54
C GLY A 90 -1.65 12.32 -6.41
N THR A 91 -2.39 12.14 -5.29
CA THR A 91 -1.99 11.17 -4.26
C THR A 91 -2.01 9.76 -4.86
N PRO A 92 -0.89 9.00 -4.77
CA PRO A 92 -0.86 7.64 -5.30
C PRO A 92 -1.79 6.70 -4.50
N VAL A 93 -2.64 5.97 -5.22
CA VAL A 93 -3.50 4.93 -4.68
C VAL A 93 -3.28 3.66 -5.49
N TYR A 94 -2.93 2.55 -4.81
CA TYR A 94 -2.67 1.27 -5.45
C TYR A 94 -3.68 0.22 -5.01
N TYR A 95 -4.01 -0.69 -5.92
CA TYR A 95 -4.93 -1.79 -5.69
C TYR A 95 -4.18 -3.09 -5.47
N LEU A 96 -4.66 -3.94 -4.53
CA LEU A 96 -3.88 -5.07 -4.00
C LEU A 96 -4.34 -6.45 -4.50
N GLU A 97 -5.61 -6.65 -4.94
CA GLU A 97 -6.24 -7.97 -5.11
C GLU A 97 -5.62 -8.82 -6.24
N GLY A 98 -5.08 -8.19 -7.29
CA GLY A 98 -4.41 -8.92 -8.36
C GLY A 98 -5.34 -9.44 -9.47
N ASP A 99 -6.58 -9.01 -9.51
CA ASP A 99 -7.64 -9.47 -10.42
C ASP A 99 -8.02 -8.46 -11.50
N LEU A 100 -7.32 -7.31 -11.57
CA LEU A 100 -7.47 -6.29 -12.61
C LEU A 100 -6.23 -6.23 -13.49
N ASN A 101 -6.41 -6.18 -14.81
CA ASN A 101 -5.31 -5.93 -15.74
C ASN A 101 -4.87 -4.45 -15.73
N PRO A 102 -3.72 -4.09 -16.35
CA PRO A 102 -3.21 -2.73 -16.34
C PRO A 102 -4.19 -1.67 -16.86
N GLN A 103 -4.95 -1.97 -17.92
CA GLN A 103 -5.92 -1.01 -18.45
C GLN A 103 -7.09 -0.75 -17.49
N GLU A 104 -7.59 -1.80 -16.83
CA GLU A 104 -8.67 -1.67 -15.84
C GLU A 104 -8.22 -0.85 -14.62
N LEU A 105 -6.95 -1.00 -14.18
CA LEU A 105 -6.37 -0.18 -13.12
C LEU A 105 -6.26 1.29 -13.54
N LYS A 106 -5.82 1.55 -14.78
CA LYS A 106 -5.73 2.90 -15.34
C LYS A 106 -7.12 3.55 -15.42
N ASP A 107 -8.10 2.81 -15.90
CA ASP A 107 -9.49 3.29 -16.03
C ASP A 107 -10.13 3.59 -14.65
N MET A 108 -9.73 2.84 -13.62
CA MET A 108 -10.15 3.09 -12.24
C MET A 108 -9.45 4.32 -11.63
N GLY A 109 -8.34 4.79 -12.21
CA GLY A 109 -7.55 5.93 -11.75
C GLY A 109 -6.45 5.57 -10.74
N CYS A 110 -6.07 4.29 -10.66
CA CYS A 110 -4.98 3.84 -9.80
C CYS A 110 -3.62 4.38 -10.26
N ALA A 111 -2.72 4.58 -9.32
CA ALA A 111 -1.31 4.86 -9.60
C ALA A 111 -0.57 3.61 -10.11
N GLY A 112 -1.17 2.45 -9.94
CA GLY A 112 -0.70 1.16 -10.43
C GLY A 112 -1.14 -0.03 -9.56
N PRO A 113 -0.67 -1.23 -9.88
CA PRO A 113 -0.83 -2.41 -9.05
C PRO A 113 0.15 -2.41 -7.88
N ASP A 114 -0.33 -2.87 -6.74
CA ASP A 114 0.49 -3.37 -5.63
C ASP A 114 0.09 -4.83 -5.43
N TYR A 115 0.67 -5.74 -6.23
CA TYR A 115 0.17 -7.10 -6.34
C TYR A 115 1.09 -8.14 -5.72
N HIS A 116 0.51 -9.24 -5.27
CA HIS A 116 1.29 -10.41 -4.89
C HIS A 116 2.20 -10.84 -6.05
N PHE A 117 3.47 -11.09 -5.77
CA PHE A 117 4.50 -11.35 -6.80
C PHE A 117 4.19 -12.53 -7.73
N SER A 118 3.30 -13.45 -7.31
CA SER A 118 2.84 -14.55 -8.15
C SER A 118 1.99 -14.09 -9.35
N VAL A 119 1.36 -12.92 -9.25
CA VAL A 119 0.61 -12.32 -10.37
C VAL A 119 1.59 -12.00 -11.50
N PHE A 120 2.74 -11.39 -11.18
CA PHE A 120 3.79 -11.08 -12.15
C PHE A 120 4.59 -12.31 -12.63
N LYS A 121 4.45 -13.47 -11.97
CA LYS A 121 4.90 -14.76 -12.53
C LYS A 121 3.97 -15.27 -13.62
N LYS A 122 2.65 -15.02 -13.47
CA LYS A 122 1.63 -15.42 -14.45
C LYS A 122 1.53 -14.44 -15.62
N HIS A 123 1.72 -13.15 -15.34
CA HIS A 123 1.57 -12.02 -16.24
C HIS A 123 2.81 -11.13 -16.20
N PRO A 124 3.98 -11.64 -16.67
CA PRO A 124 5.23 -10.85 -16.64
C PRO A 124 5.17 -9.60 -17.54
N GLU A 125 4.30 -9.60 -18.56
CA GLU A 125 4.04 -8.48 -19.46
C GLU A 125 3.39 -7.29 -18.75
N TRP A 126 2.63 -7.51 -17.68
CA TRP A 126 1.88 -6.44 -16.99
C TRP A 126 2.77 -5.36 -16.39
N ILE A 127 4.02 -5.68 -16.03
CA ILE A 127 4.96 -4.67 -15.53
C ILE A 127 5.21 -3.63 -16.63
N LYS A 128 5.53 -4.09 -17.85
CA LYS A 128 5.74 -3.20 -18.99
C LYS A 128 4.47 -2.46 -19.39
N GLU A 129 3.34 -3.15 -19.44
CA GLU A 129 2.04 -2.55 -19.79
C GLU A 129 1.65 -1.44 -18.79
N CYS A 130 1.92 -1.62 -17.49
CA CYS A 130 1.73 -0.57 -16.48
C CYS A 130 2.61 0.64 -16.78
N HIS A 131 3.89 0.44 -17.11
CA HIS A 131 4.80 1.53 -17.47
C HIS A 131 4.37 2.26 -18.74
N ASP A 132 3.89 1.53 -19.77
CA ASP A 132 3.35 2.14 -20.99
C ASP A 132 2.11 3.02 -20.72
N LEU A 133 1.43 2.80 -19.59
CA LEU A 133 0.30 3.57 -19.09
C LEU A 133 0.68 4.61 -18.01
N ASP A 134 1.96 4.92 -17.83
CA ASP A 134 2.48 5.82 -16.78
C ASP A 134 2.07 5.41 -15.35
N MET A 135 2.03 4.12 -15.08
CA MET A 135 1.77 3.57 -13.75
C MET A 135 3.04 2.95 -13.15
N LYS A 136 3.08 2.91 -11.81
CA LYS A 136 4.13 2.26 -11.03
C LYS A 136 3.70 0.87 -10.57
N VAL A 137 4.66 -0.03 -10.41
CA VAL A 137 4.41 -1.43 -10.03
C VAL A 137 5.11 -1.75 -8.71
N ASN A 138 4.36 -2.19 -7.71
CA ASN A 138 4.87 -2.81 -6.50
C ASN A 138 4.56 -4.31 -6.46
N ALA A 139 5.47 -5.10 -5.92
CA ALA A 139 5.28 -6.53 -5.69
C ALA A 139 5.48 -6.89 -4.22
N TRP A 140 4.54 -7.63 -3.62
CA TRP A 140 4.58 -8.08 -2.23
C TRP A 140 4.30 -9.58 -2.10
N THR A 141 4.60 -10.26 -1.01
CA THR A 141 5.71 -10.00 -0.11
C THR A 141 6.89 -10.85 -0.61
N VAL A 142 7.95 -10.23 -1.04
CA VAL A 142 9.07 -10.89 -1.73
C VAL A 142 10.24 -11.02 -0.78
N ASN A 143 10.50 -12.22 -0.28
CA ASN A 143 11.57 -12.48 0.70
C ASN A 143 12.72 -13.34 0.12
N ASP A 144 12.53 -13.96 -1.04
CA ASP A 144 13.54 -14.79 -1.71
C ASP A 144 14.40 -13.97 -2.68
N ALA A 145 15.71 -14.15 -2.62
CA ALA A 145 16.68 -13.43 -3.45
C ALA A 145 16.43 -13.59 -4.96
N LYS A 146 16.09 -14.81 -5.41
CA LYS A 146 15.85 -15.08 -6.84
C LYS A 146 14.59 -14.36 -7.35
N ASP A 147 13.53 -14.32 -6.53
CA ASP A 147 12.33 -13.58 -6.87
C ASP A 147 12.59 -12.07 -6.88
N MET A 148 13.41 -11.53 -5.94
CA MET A 148 13.86 -10.13 -5.97
C MET A 148 14.64 -9.82 -7.26
N GLU A 149 15.65 -10.61 -7.58
CA GLU A 149 16.48 -10.44 -8.79
C GLU A 149 15.64 -10.50 -10.07
N ARG A 150 14.71 -11.43 -10.15
CA ARG A 150 13.76 -11.57 -11.27
C ARG A 150 12.90 -10.31 -11.44
N LEU A 151 12.23 -9.87 -10.38
CA LEU A 151 11.35 -8.69 -10.42
C LEU A 151 12.13 -7.42 -10.75
N ILE A 152 13.32 -7.25 -10.19
CA ILE A 152 14.21 -6.13 -10.53
C ILE A 152 14.62 -6.18 -12.01
N SER A 153 14.90 -7.38 -12.54
CA SER A 153 15.24 -7.53 -13.97
C SER A 153 14.07 -7.23 -14.90
N GLN A 154 12.84 -7.42 -14.43
CA GLN A 154 11.61 -7.07 -15.13
C GLN A 154 11.22 -5.59 -15.01
N GLY A 155 11.94 -4.82 -14.18
CA GLY A 155 11.75 -3.39 -14.03
C GLY A 155 10.69 -2.98 -13.00
N VAL A 156 10.34 -3.86 -12.03
CA VAL A 156 9.43 -3.46 -10.94
C VAL A 156 9.95 -2.20 -10.22
N ASP A 157 9.04 -1.28 -9.89
CA ASP A 157 9.42 -0.01 -9.25
C ASP A 157 9.68 -0.16 -7.75
N PHE A 158 8.89 -1.02 -7.08
CA PHE A 158 8.97 -1.25 -5.64
C PHE A 158 8.85 -2.73 -5.30
N ILE A 159 9.51 -3.13 -4.23
CA ILE A 159 9.39 -4.46 -3.64
C ILE A 159 9.08 -4.32 -2.15
N THR A 160 7.94 -4.85 -1.72
CA THR A 160 7.61 -5.01 -0.30
C THR A 160 8.20 -6.32 0.20
N THR A 161 9.05 -6.23 1.23
CA THR A 161 9.80 -7.38 1.77
C THR A 161 9.98 -7.30 3.28
N ASN A 162 10.10 -8.46 3.93
CA ASN A 162 10.57 -8.58 5.32
C ASN A 162 12.10 -8.62 5.42
N GLU A 163 12.81 -8.68 4.26
CA GLU A 163 14.26 -8.79 4.16
C GLU A 163 14.87 -7.54 3.49
N PRO A 164 14.71 -6.33 4.08
CA PRO A 164 15.14 -5.09 3.44
C PRO A 164 16.66 -5.00 3.27
N VAL A 165 17.42 -5.61 4.17
CA VAL A 165 18.91 -5.64 4.08
C VAL A 165 19.33 -6.47 2.88
N LEU A 166 18.74 -7.66 2.68
CA LEU A 166 19.00 -8.53 1.53
C LEU A 166 18.68 -7.80 0.21
N LEU A 167 17.52 -7.12 0.14
CA LEU A 167 17.15 -6.36 -1.05
C LEU A 167 18.18 -5.25 -1.37
N GLN A 168 18.63 -4.51 -0.35
CA GLN A 168 19.65 -3.48 -0.51
C GLN A 168 20.99 -4.04 -1.00
N GLU A 169 21.40 -5.23 -0.53
CA GLU A 169 22.62 -5.90 -1.00
C GLU A 169 22.52 -6.32 -2.46
N ILE A 170 21.35 -6.83 -2.90
CA ILE A 170 21.10 -7.17 -4.29
C ILE A 170 21.18 -5.93 -5.18
N LEU A 171 20.59 -4.81 -4.76
CA LEU A 171 20.60 -3.55 -5.52
C LEU A 171 22.01 -2.94 -5.65
N LYS A 172 22.90 -3.13 -4.66
CA LYS A 172 24.29 -2.64 -4.72
C LYS A 172 25.17 -3.41 -5.70
N LYS A 173 24.79 -4.63 -6.08
CA LYS A 173 25.57 -5.49 -7.01
C LYS A 173 25.24 -5.22 -8.48
N LYS A 174 24.28 -4.35 -8.75
CA LYS A 174 23.88 -3.90 -10.09
C LYS A 174 24.43 -2.51 -10.40
#